data_bc38ffade7d5925f503824c80e932ea0
#
_entry.id   bc38ffade7d5925f503824c80e932ea0
#
_cell.length_a   1.000
_cell.length_b   1.000
_cell.length_c   1.000
_cell.angle_alpha   90.00
_cell.angle_beta   90.00
_cell.angle_gamma   90.00
#
_symmetry.space_group_name_H-M   'P 1'
#
loop_
_entity.id
_entity.type
_entity.pdbx_description
1 polymer ?
#
loop_
_entity_poly.entity_id
_entity_poly.type
_entity_poly.pdbx_seq_one_letter_code
_entity_poly.pdbx_strand_id
1 'polypeptide(L)'
;LNLIRRLFSMITVINLTLLIIYKIFKIQILKDVISSMSMIIFLMVFPFWLTGDIFQAYDEMLDSFNIELQNTYLKYVLCFIVDFCIHVIPFILMGFPQNNTSIIIALFIIDIWYFIIYQNVSDIYTPFVNSKLHYSVIFVHICMLFLFIVNSLLFV
;
A
#
# COMPACT_ATOMS: atom_id res chain seq x y z
N LEU A 1 -6.70 8.30 20.70
CA LEU A 1 -7.74 7.54 19.96
C LEU A 1 -7.66 7.80 18.45
N ASN A 2 -7.42 9.05 18.05
CA ASN A 2 -7.32 9.42 16.63
C ASN A 2 -6.13 8.75 15.91
N LEU A 3 -4.97 8.64 16.57
CA LEU A 3 -3.78 8.01 15.99
C LEU A 3 -4.02 6.52 15.70
N ILE A 4 -4.59 5.79 16.64
CA ILE A 4 -4.90 4.36 16.49
C ILE A 4 -5.89 4.17 15.35
N ARG A 5 -6.97 4.97 15.30
CA ARG A 5 -7.94 4.94 14.20
C ARG A 5 -7.27 5.21 12.85
N ARG A 6 -6.39 6.22 12.78
CA ARG A 6 -5.64 6.56 11.57
C ARG A 6 -4.76 5.39 11.13
N LEU A 7 -3.96 4.80 12.02
CA LEU A 7 -3.08 3.68 11.70
C LEU A 7 -3.86 2.48 11.16
N PHE A 8 -4.94 2.06 11.85
CA PHE A 8 -5.73 0.91 11.41
C PHE A 8 -6.58 1.18 10.15
N SER A 9 -6.76 2.44 9.78
CA SER A 9 -7.40 2.82 8.52
C SER A 9 -6.45 2.82 7.33
N MET A 10 -5.12 2.76 7.55
CA MET A 10 -4.15 2.68 6.46
C MET A 10 -4.21 1.31 5.78
N ILE A 11 -4.29 1.32 4.46
CA ILE A 11 -4.36 0.07 3.67
C ILE A 11 -3.14 -0.84 3.89
N THR A 12 -1.97 -0.25 4.13
CA THR A 12 -0.73 -0.98 4.46
C THR A 12 -0.85 -1.77 5.75
N VAL A 13 -1.44 -1.19 6.79
CA VAL A 13 -1.66 -1.88 8.07
C VAL A 13 -2.67 -3.00 7.92
N ILE A 14 -3.72 -2.80 7.11
CA ILE A 14 -4.69 -3.86 6.78
C ILE A 14 -3.97 -5.03 6.12
N ASN A 15 -3.14 -4.77 5.10
CA ASN A 15 -2.39 -5.83 4.40
C ASN A 15 -1.41 -6.57 5.32
N LEU A 16 -0.66 -5.84 6.16
CA LEU A 16 0.25 -6.46 7.13
C LEU A 16 -0.49 -7.33 8.15
N THR A 17 -1.67 -6.90 8.58
CA THR A 17 -2.53 -7.70 9.47
C THR A 17 -2.97 -9.00 8.78
N LEU A 18 -3.42 -8.93 7.52
CA LEU A 18 -3.77 -10.10 6.73
C LEU A 18 -2.56 -11.04 6.54
N LEU A 19 -1.37 -10.48 6.32
CA LEU A 19 -0.12 -11.25 6.21
C LEU A 19 0.18 -12.03 7.50
N ILE A 20 0.04 -11.41 8.65
CA ILE A 20 0.21 -12.05 9.96
C ILE A 20 -0.81 -13.20 10.13
N ILE A 21 -2.08 -12.94 9.83
CA ILE A 21 -3.15 -13.95 9.88
C ILE A 21 -2.81 -15.12 8.96
N TYR A 22 -2.37 -14.85 7.73
CA TYR A 22 -1.93 -15.91 6.82
C TYR A 22 -0.77 -16.74 7.39
N LYS A 23 0.24 -16.09 7.97
CA LYS A 23 1.40 -16.81 8.56
C LYS A 23 0.99 -17.73 9.70
N ILE A 24 -0.05 -17.38 10.47
CA ILE A 24 -0.58 -18.19 11.57
C ILE A 24 -1.45 -19.34 11.03
N PHE A 25 -2.43 -19.05 10.19
CA PHE A 25 -3.48 -20.00 9.80
C PHE A 25 -3.23 -20.72 8.47
N LYS A 26 -2.25 -20.28 7.65
CA LYS A 26 -1.86 -20.89 6.37
C LYS A 26 -3.01 -21.07 5.36
N ILE A 27 -3.98 -20.19 5.34
CA ILE A 27 -5.12 -20.24 4.43
C ILE A 27 -4.68 -19.85 3.02
N GLN A 28 -4.75 -20.78 2.05
CA GLN A 28 -4.19 -20.58 0.70
C GLN A 28 -4.84 -19.42 -0.05
N ILE A 29 -6.16 -19.28 0.00
CA ILE A 29 -6.86 -18.17 -0.67
C ILE A 29 -6.41 -16.81 -0.14
N LEU A 30 -6.08 -16.73 1.16
CA LEU A 30 -5.58 -15.52 1.78
C LEU A 30 -4.18 -15.16 1.25
N LYS A 31 -3.33 -16.17 0.98
CA LYS A 31 -2.03 -15.97 0.36
C LYS A 31 -2.15 -15.25 -0.98
N ASP A 32 -3.04 -15.73 -1.85
CA ASP A 32 -3.18 -15.17 -3.19
C ASP A 32 -3.74 -13.74 -3.15
N VAL A 33 -4.69 -13.46 -2.26
CA VAL A 33 -5.21 -12.11 -2.03
C VAL A 33 -4.13 -11.18 -1.48
N ILE A 34 -3.32 -11.62 -0.51
CA ILE A 34 -2.23 -10.80 0.05
C ILE A 34 -1.15 -10.53 -1.00
N SER A 35 -0.84 -11.50 -1.88
CA SER A 35 0.07 -11.28 -3.00
C SER A 35 -0.42 -10.11 -3.88
N SER A 36 -1.70 -10.14 -4.26
CA SER A 36 -2.33 -9.08 -5.05
C SER A 36 -2.37 -7.75 -4.30
N MET A 37 -2.72 -7.75 -3.01
CA MET A 37 -2.74 -6.56 -2.16
C MET A 37 -1.33 -5.95 -1.97
N SER A 38 -0.32 -6.78 -1.77
CA SER A 38 1.06 -6.32 -1.60
C SER A 38 1.59 -5.67 -2.88
N MET A 39 1.25 -6.22 -4.05
CA MET A 39 1.58 -5.59 -5.33
C MET A 39 0.84 -4.25 -5.51
N ILE A 40 -0.43 -4.18 -5.19
CA ILE A 40 -1.23 -2.95 -5.24
C ILE A 40 -0.59 -1.87 -4.38
N ILE A 41 -0.22 -2.18 -3.14
CA ILE A 41 0.38 -1.23 -2.20
C ILE A 41 1.75 -0.76 -2.71
N PHE A 42 2.57 -1.66 -3.25
CA PHE A 42 3.81 -1.29 -3.91
C PHE A 42 3.57 -0.32 -5.07
N LEU A 43 2.62 -0.61 -5.94
CA LEU A 43 2.26 0.24 -7.07
C LEU A 43 1.68 1.61 -6.64
N MET A 44 1.02 1.70 -5.48
CA MET A 44 0.53 2.97 -4.95
C MET A 44 1.66 3.91 -4.52
N VAL A 45 2.77 3.36 -4.00
CA VAL A 45 3.92 4.13 -3.53
C VAL A 45 4.91 4.43 -4.67
N PHE A 46 4.99 3.56 -5.66
CA PHE A 46 5.95 3.65 -6.75
C PHE A 46 5.97 5.01 -7.50
N PRO A 47 4.83 5.65 -7.83
CA PRO A 47 4.83 6.98 -8.41
C PRO A 47 5.51 8.05 -7.55
N PHE A 48 5.36 7.98 -6.21
CA PHE A 48 6.02 8.92 -5.30
C PHE A 48 7.54 8.79 -5.32
N TRP A 49 8.06 7.57 -5.48
CA TRP A 49 9.50 7.35 -5.63
C TRP A 49 10.02 7.86 -6.97
N LEU A 50 9.28 7.64 -8.06
CA LEU A 50 9.68 8.09 -9.40
C LEU A 50 9.72 9.61 -9.52
N THR A 51 8.79 10.32 -8.89
CA THR A 51 8.71 11.79 -8.96
C THR A 51 9.58 12.49 -7.91
N GLY A 52 10.09 11.76 -6.91
CA GLY A 52 10.78 12.35 -5.75
C GLY A 52 9.82 12.94 -4.71
N ASP A 53 8.52 12.89 -4.92
CA ASP A 53 7.49 13.36 -3.99
C ASP A 53 7.54 12.61 -2.64
N ILE A 54 8.22 11.48 -2.61
CA ILE A 54 8.36 10.66 -1.40
C ILE A 54 9.06 11.41 -0.26
N PHE A 55 10.01 12.30 -0.56
CA PHE A 55 10.70 13.07 0.47
C PHE A 55 9.76 14.05 1.18
N GLN A 56 8.89 14.72 0.44
CA GLN A 56 7.87 15.58 1.04
C GLN A 56 6.87 14.77 1.85
N ALA A 57 6.48 13.58 1.38
CA ALA A 57 5.61 12.67 2.13
C ALA A 57 6.24 12.24 3.46
N TYR A 58 7.55 11.99 3.49
CA TYR A 58 8.29 11.68 4.72
C TYR A 58 8.31 12.84 5.70
N ASP A 59 8.58 14.06 5.21
CA ASP A 59 8.60 15.25 6.05
C ASP A 59 7.25 15.48 6.72
N GLU A 60 6.18 15.52 5.95
CA GLU A 60 4.83 15.71 6.49
C GLU A 60 4.39 14.58 7.42
N MET A 61 4.79 13.34 7.13
CA MET A 61 4.46 12.20 7.98
C MET A 61 5.16 12.30 9.34
N LEU A 62 6.45 12.63 9.37
CA LEU A 62 7.19 12.82 10.63
C LEU A 62 6.62 13.98 11.45
N ASP A 63 6.31 15.11 10.80
CA ASP A 63 5.68 16.25 11.44
C ASP A 63 4.32 15.86 12.05
N SER A 64 3.54 15.06 11.34
CA SER A 64 2.23 14.59 11.82
C SER A 64 2.31 13.67 13.06
N PHE A 65 3.47 13.04 13.28
CA PHE A 65 3.76 12.22 14.47
C PHE A 65 4.58 12.95 15.53
N ASN A 66 4.91 14.24 15.33
CA ASN A 66 5.79 15.04 16.19
C ASN A 66 7.16 14.38 16.38
N ILE A 67 7.71 13.80 15.32
CA ILE A 67 9.04 13.18 15.33
C ILE A 67 10.04 14.15 14.72
N GLU A 68 10.89 14.73 15.55
CA GLU A 68 11.98 15.62 15.13
C GLU A 68 13.29 14.85 15.03
N LEU A 69 13.86 14.76 13.83
CA LEU A 69 15.19 14.21 13.58
C LEU A 69 16.11 15.34 13.09
N GLN A 70 17.11 15.69 13.90
CA GLN A 70 18.02 16.80 13.60
C GLN A 70 18.89 16.54 12.36
N ASN A 71 19.26 15.29 12.09
CA ASN A 71 20.09 14.94 10.94
C ASN A 71 19.20 14.57 9.74
N THR A 72 19.14 15.45 8.76
CA THR A 72 18.32 15.30 7.55
C THR A 72 18.63 14.04 6.75
N TYR A 73 19.90 13.68 6.63
CA TYR A 73 20.30 12.46 5.93
C TYR A 73 19.80 11.20 6.65
N LEU A 74 20.05 11.12 7.95
CA LEU A 74 19.58 10.01 8.78
C LEU A 74 18.05 9.89 8.76
N LYS A 75 17.35 11.02 8.79
CA LYS A 75 15.89 11.11 8.66
C LYS A 75 15.39 10.39 7.42
N TYR A 76 15.89 10.75 6.24
CA TYR A 76 15.45 10.15 4.99
C TYR A 76 15.86 8.68 4.84
N VAL A 77 17.04 8.30 5.31
CA VAL A 77 17.48 6.91 5.31
C VAL A 77 16.56 6.04 6.19
N LEU A 78 16.22 6.49 7.40
CA LEU A 78 15.32 5.75 8.28
C LEU A 78 13.90 5.65 7.70
N CYS A 79 13.36 6.77 7.17
CA CYS A 79 12.05 6.74 6.52
C CYS A 79 12.04 5.79 5.32
N PHE A 80 13.08 5.82 4.48
CA PHE A 80 13.20 4.91 3.34
C PHE A 80 13.26 3.44 3.77
N ILE A 81 14.03 3.11 4.82
CA ILE A 81 14.09 1.73 5.34
C ILE A 81 12.72 1.27 5.82
N VAL A 82 12.00 2.10 6.59
CA VAL A 82 10.66 1.77 7.07
C VAL A 82 9.70 1.60 5.89
N ASP A 83 9.71 2.53 4.94
CA ASP A 83 8.87 2.52 3.76
C ASP A 83 9.12 1.26 2.91
N PHE A 84 10.39 0.90 2.69
CA PHE A 84 10.79 -0.32 2.01
C PHE A 84 10.29 -1.57 2.74
N CYS A 85 10.42 -1.61 4.06
CA CYS A 85 9.95 -2.75 4.87
C CYS A 85 8.45 -2.96 4.79
N ILE A 86 7.65 -1.90 4.77
CA ILE A 86 6.19 -2.02 4.78
C ILE A 86 5.56 -2.16 3.39
N HIS A 87 6.21 -1.68 2.33
CA HIS A 87 5.66 -1.68 0.98
C HIS A 87 6.31 -2.69 0.04
N VAL A 88 7.62 -2.90 0.14
CA VAL A 88 8.37 -3.75 -0.80
C VAL A 88 8.58 -5.16 -0.28
N ILE A 89 8.94 -5.32 0.99
CA ILE A 89 9.20 -6.66 1.55
C ILE A 89 7.96 -7.57 1.45
N PRO A 90 6.73 -7.14 1.81
CA PRO A 90 5.54 -7.97 1.62
C PRO A 90 5.35 -8.42 0.18
N PHE A 91 5.59 -7.52 -0.79
CA PHE A 91 5.52 -7.85 -2.21
C PHE A 91 6.58 -8.90 -2.62
N ILE A 92 7.85 -8.74 -2.20
CA ILE A 92 8.91 -9.72 -2.48
C ILE A 92 8.58 -11.08 -1.87
N LEU A 93 8.10 -11.11 -0.62
CA LEU A 93 7.78 -12.35 0.10
C LEU A 93 6.59 -13.10 -0.49
N MET A 94 5.63 -12.39 -1.04
CA MET A 94 4.40 -12.98 -1.57
C MET A 94 4.50 -13.25 -3.08
N GLY A 95 5.37 -12.55 -3.79
CA GLY A 95 5.57 -12.66 -5.22
C GLY A 95 4.46 -12.03 -6.06
N PHE A 96 4.56 -12.23 -7.37
CA PHE A 96 3.55 -11.73 -8.32
C PHE A 96 2.24 -12.50 -8.20
N PRO A 97 1.09 -11.80 -8.24
CA PRO A 97 -0.21 -12.46 -8.25
C PRO A 97 -0.41 -13.23 -9.55
N GLN A 98 -0.69 -14.53 -9.42
CA GLN A 98 -0.91 -15.44 -10.56
C GLN A 98 -2.39 -15.78 -10.76
N ASN A 99 -3.24 -15.49 -9.77
CA ASN A 99 -4.64 -15.83 -9.78
C ASN A 99 -5.50 -14.59 -10.08
N ASN A 100 -6.20 -14.59 -11.22
CA ASN A 100 -7.06 -13.50 -11.63
C ASN A 100 -8.21 -13.22 -10.64
N THR A 101 -8.74 -14.25 -9.99
CA THR A 101 -9.75 -14.07 -8.95
C THR A 101 -9.21 -13.28 -7.78
N SER A 102 -7.97 -13.54 -7.36
CA SER A 102 -7.34 -12.79 -6.26
C SER A 102 -7.07 -11.34 -6.63
N ILE A 103 -6.75 -11.05 -7.89
CA ILE A 103 -6.60 -9.69 -8.41
C ILE A 103 -7.93 -8.92 -8.30
N ILE A 104 -9.03 -9.52 -8.74
CA ILE A 104 -10.36 -8.91 -8.65
C ILE A 104 -10.75 -8.65 -7.18
N ILE A 105 -10.55 -9.62 -6.30
CA ILE A 105 -10.84 -9.47 -4.87
C ILE A 105 -10.01 -8.34 -4.26
N ALA A 106 -8.71 -8.28 -4.57
CA ALA A 106 -7.83 -7.24 -4.05
C ALA A 106 -8.22 -5.84 -4.56
N LEU A 107 -8.57 -5.69 -5.84
CA LEU A 107 -9.10 -4.44 -6.39
C LEU A 107 -10.41 -4.04 -5.70
N PHE A 108 -11.31 -4.97 -5.47
CA PHE A 108 -12.55 -4.71 -4.76
C PHE A 108 -12.31 -4.25 -3.31
N ILE A 109 -11.32 -4.83 -2.61
CA ILE A 109 -10.90 -4.38 -1.28
C ILE A 109 -10.38 -2.94 -1.32
N ILE A 110 -9.55 -2.60 -2.32
CA ILE A 110 -9.03 -1.24 -2.51
C ILE A 110 -10.15 -0.25 -2.79
N ASP A 111 -11.14 -0.62 -3.61
CA ASP A 111 -12.27 0.24 -3.91
C ASP A 111 -13.14 0.49 -2.66
N ILE A 112 -13.46 -0.55 -1.91
CA ILE A 112 -14.17 -0.40 -0.63
C ILE A 112 -13.36 0.48 0.32
N TRP A 113 -12.07 0.23 0.46
CA TRP A 113 -11.20 1.04 1.29
C TRP A 113 -11.20 2.50 0.84
N TYR A 114 -11.03 2.76 -0.45
CA TYR A 114 -10.96 4.12 -1.00
C TYR A 114 -12.29 4.87 -0.84
N PHE A 115 -13.41 4.25 -1.20
CA PHE A 115 -14.70 4.93 -1.19
C PHE A 115 -15.36 4.99 0.19
N ILE A 116 -15.13 4.01 1.05
CA ILE A 116 -15.80 3.94 2.36
C ILE A 116 -14.89 4.45 3.47
N ILE A 117 -13.65 3.93 3.54
CA ILE A 117 -12.76 4.23 4.66
C ILE A 117 -12.06 5.57 4.44
N TYR A 118 -11.39 5.73 3.30
CA TYR A 118 -10.59 6.91 3.01
C TYR A 118 -11.43 8.20 2.94
N GLN A 119 -12.56 8.20 2.26
CA GLN A 119 -13.42 9.39 2.15
C GLN A 119 -14.09 9.78 3.47
N ASN A 120 -14.32 8.83 4.37
CA ASN A 120 -14.91 9.10 5.68
C ASN A 120 -13.88 9.39 6.79
N VAL A 121 -12.60 9.21 6.52
CA VAL A 121 -11.49 9.49 7.45
C VAL A 121 -10.51 10.41 6.74
N SER A 122 -10.83 11.72 6.76
CA SER A 122 -10.09 12.77 6.03
C SER A 122 -8.63 12.93 6.44
N ASP A 123 -8.25 12.40 7.60
CA ASP A 123 -6.93 12.52 8.21
C ASP A 123 -6.11 11.22 8.20
N ILE A 124 -6.46 10.23 7.34
CA ILE A 124 -5.69 8.97 7.23
C ILE A 124 -4.25 9.27 6.82
N TYR A 125 -4.06 10.09 5.80
CA TYR A 125 -2.76 10.52 5.31
C TYR A 125 -2.58 12.02 5.47
N THR A 126 -1.36 12.49 5.24
CA THR A 126 -1.06 13.92 5.20
C THR A 126 -1.76 14.61 4.02
N PRO A 127 -1.98 15.94 4.08
CA PRO A 127 -2.63 16.67 2.99
C PRO A 127 -1.97 16.45 1.62
N PHE A 128 -0.64 16.40 1.58
CA PHE A 128 0.11 16.17 0.35
C PHE A 128 -0.16 14.77 -0.22
N VAL A 129 -0.06 13.71 0.59
CA VAL A 129 -0.35 12.34 0.18
C VAL A 129 -1.82 12.22 -0.27
N ASN A 130 -2.74 12.84 0.47
CA ASN A 130 -4.16 12.85 0.12
C ASN A 130 -4.42 13.47 -1.26
N SER A 131 -3.71 14.54 -1.63
CA SER A 131 -3.87 15.20 -2.93
C SER A 131 -3.42 14.33 -4.11
N LYS A 132 -2.50 13.40 -3.88
CA LYS A 132 -1.93 12.52 -4.90
C LYS A 132 -2.58 11.13 -4.95
N LEU A 133 -3.26 10.73 -3.88
CA LEU A 133 -3.72 9.35 -3.70
C LEU A 133 -4.66 8.86 -4.80
N HIS A 134 -5.56 9.71 -5.29
CA HIS A 134 -6.49 9.32 -6.35
C HIS A 134 -5.77 8.98 -7.67
N TYR A 135 -4.67 9.67 -8.00
CA TYR A 135 -3.85 9.31 -9.17
C TYR A 135 -3.16 7.96 -8.97
N SER A 136 -2.67 7.70 -7.75
CA SER A 136 -2.07 6.41 -7.41
C SER A 136 -3.08 5.27 -7.51
N VAL A 137 -4.32 5.48 -7.07
CA VAL A 137 -5.39 4.49 -7.19
C VAL A 137 -5.73 4.21 -8.65
N ILE A 138 -5.85 5.24 -9.50
CA ILE A 138 -6.08 5.07 -10.95
C ILE A 138 -4.91 4.31 -11.59
N PHE A 139 -3.67 4.69 -11.27
CA PHE A 139 -2.48 4.01 -11.78
C PHE A 139 -2.45 2.52 -11.42
N VAL A 140 -2.79 2.19 -10.19
CA VAL A 140 -2.93 0.80 -9.72
C VAL A 140 -3.94 0.03 -10.56
N HIS A 141 -5.13 0.60 -10.79
CA HIS A 141 -6.16 -0.08 -11.59
C HIS A 141 -5.68 -0.38 -13.02
N ILE A 142 -5.00 0.56 -13.65
CA ILE A 142 -4.42 0.36 -14.98
C ILE A 142 -3.39 -0.78 -14.96
N CYS A 143 -2.46 -0.78 -14.00
CA CYS A 143 -1.43 -1.80 -13.90
C CYS A 143 -2.01 -3.18 -13.59
N MET A 144 -2.98 -3.27 -12.68
CA MET A 144 -3.60 -4.54 -12.31
C MET A 144 -4.51 -5.09 -13.40
N LEU A 145 -5.19 -4.23 -14.18
CA LEU A 145 -5.93 -4.64 -15.37
C LEU A 145 -4.98 -5.21 -16.44
N PHE A 146 -3.83 -4.57 -16.65
CA PHE A 146 -2.81 -5.09 -17.57
C PHE A 146 -2.33 -6.47 -17.11
N LEU A 147 -2.01 -6.63 -15.83
CA LEU A 147 -1.60 -7.92 -15.27
C LEU A 147 -2.70 -8.98 -15.41
N PHE A 148 -3.96 -8.62 -15.18
CA PHE A 148 -5.11 -9.51 -15.39
C PHE A 148 -5.18 -10.02 -16.82
N ILE A 149 -5.01 -9.14 -17.80
CA ILE A 149 -5.00 -9.51 -19.24
C ILE A 149 -3.83 -10.44 -19.53
N VAL A 150 -2.61 -10.11 -19.07
CA VAL A 150 -1.43 -10.93 -19.28
C VAL A 150 -1.61 -12.32 -18.68
N ASN A 151 -2.09 -12.42 -17.44
CA ASN A 151 -2.39 -13.71 -16.81
C ASN A 151 -3.43 -14.51 -17.60
N SER A 152 -4.47 -13.85 -18.12
CA SER A 152 -5.50 -14.50 -18.93
C SER A 152 -4.97 -15.04 -20.26
N LEU A 153 -3.92 -14.42 -20.81
CA LEU A 153 -3.30 -14.88 -22.07
C LEU A 153 -2.27 -15.98 -21.85
N LEU A 154 -1.60 -16.01 -20.70
CA LEU A 154 -0.52 -16.97 -20.42
C LEU A 154 -1.02 -18.29 -19.83
N PHE A 155 -2.18 -18.29 -19.17
CA PHE A 155 -2.70 -19.44 -18.41
C PHE A 155 -4.05 -19.95 -18.94
N VAL A 156 -4.32 -19.74 -20.25
CA VAL A 156 -5.46 -20.36 -20.95
C VAL A 156 -5.15 -21.80 -21.41
#